data_8574f925943a67d6f7f7f18a7e2e8f35
#
_entry.id   8574f925943a67d6f7f7f18a7e2e8f35
#
_cell.length_a   1.000
_cell.length_b   1.000
_cell.length_c   1.000
_cell.angle_alpha   90.00
_cell.angle_beta   90.00
_cell.angle_gamma   90.00
#
_symmetry.space_group_name_H-M   'P 1'
#
loop_
_entity.id
_entity.type
_entity.pdbx_description
1 polymer ?
#
loop_
_entity_poly.entity_id
_entity_poly.type
_entity_poly.pdbx_seq_one_letter_code
_entity_poly.pdbx_strand_id
1 'polypeptide(L)'
;MDYICRQITYNMKRTYFTIVLSLLYLTVFAQANSTLLHAYRAGDIIHRFRFENFGIGTKGENQIWDYSSLKTYNKDFIVEYTSEKDLDDITVEILDGTRYYYVQNSTTTRRIGYENNNITVEYDRPETVLVFPLSVGNKSIGAFHGSCMYCEKVMAREFGTYSVEVDGKGSLLLPEGKTLDKVYRIHYTKKTCRTVYNDIHTPKELIEYINNTHYLSNDSITALITNPENDSRHTEVYKWYAEGSRYPIIEAFVYGKNENNGNNIVAYYFPPNEQEKLYDIENERKRASCKDCENMPHNKNDEGDMYDNISNKDSFPYTIENEKNSFVIHTSVRNTKTCVDAVLSDISGVVLRRASGYSDSPVIIDCTGLISGEYAIRITIGEKIYERKVHYNNK
;
A
#
# COMPACT_ATOMS: atom_id res chain seq x y z
N MET A 1 -21.88 50.20 -29.00
CA MET A 1 -20.90 49.96 -27.95
C MET A 1 -21.30 48.81 -27.02
N ASP A 2 -22.56 48.67 -26.66
CA ASP A 2 -23.02 47.62 -25.72
C ASP A 2 -22.87 46.17 -26.19
N TYR A 3 -22.93 45.90 -27.51
CA TYR A 3 -22.81 44.54 -28.02
C TYR A 3 -21.37 44.01 -27.88
N ILE A 4 -20.37 44.83 -28.12
CA ILE A 4 -18.96 44.47 -27.99
C ILE A 4 -18.58 44.23 -26.53
N CYS A 5 -19.09 45.05 -25.59
CA CYS A 5 -18.90 44.87 -24.15
C CYS A 5 -19.50 43.55 -23.64
N ARG A 6 -20.68 43.19 -24.11
CA ARG A 6 -21.35 41.91 -23.73
C ARG A 6 -20.57 40.70 -24.25
N GLN A 7 -20.03 40.78 -25.46
CA GLN A 7 -19.24 39.68 -26.05
C GLN A 7 -17.88 39.49 -25.36
N ILE A 8 -17.22 40.57 -24.96
CA ILE A 8 -15.97 40.52 -24.16
C ILE A 8 -16.24 39.92 -22.78
N THR A 9 -17.30 40.34 -22.11
CA THR A 9 -17.66 39.81 -20.78
C THR A 9 -18.06 38.32 -20.83
N TYR A 10 -18.73 37.87 -21.90
CA TYR A 10 -19.08 36.48 -22.11
C TYR A 10 -17.82 35.61 -22.37
N ASN A 11 -16.90 36.08 -23.20
CA ASN A 11 -15.67 35.41 -23.49
C ASN A 11 -14.77 35.33 -22.24
N MET A 12 -14.65 36.40 -21.45
CA MET A 12 -13.94 36.39 -20.16
C MET A 12 -14.54 35.37 -19.20
N LYS A 13 -15.85 35.29 -19.04
CA LYS A 13 -16.50 34.29 -18.17
C LYS A 13 -16.24 32.87 -18.63
N ARG A 14 -16.28 32.64 -19.93
CA ARG A 14 -15.95 31.31 -20.52
C ARG A 14 -14.50 30.91 -20.31
N THR A 15 -13.56 31.85 -20.46
CA THR A 15 -12.13 31.60 -20.20
C THR A 15 -11.86 31.35 -18.71
N TYR A 16 -12.51 32.11 -17.80
CA TYR A 16 -12.44 31.86 -16.36
C TYR A 16 -12.98 30.46 -15.98
N PHE A 17 -14.10 30.07 -16.55
CA PHE A 17 -14.69 28.76 -16.30
C PHE A 17 -13.81 27.62 -16.78
N THR A 18 -13.16 27.74 -17.95
CA THR A 18 -12.21 26.73 -18.46
C THR A 18 -10.94 26.64 -17.62
N ILE A 19 -10.42 27.78 -17.10
CA ILE A 19 -9.25 27.80 -16.20
C ILE A 19 -9.60 27.14 -14.86
N VAL A 20 -10.76 27.44 -14.28
CA VAL A 20 -11.21 26.82 -13.02
C VAL A 20 -11.43 25.32 -13.21
N LEU A 21 -12.01 24.90 -14.34
CA LEU A 21 -12.22 23.49 -14.65
C LEU A 21 -10.89 22.75 -14.84
N SER A 22 -9.90 23.36 -15.50
CA SER A 22 -8.57 22.79 -15.67
C SER A 22 -7.80 22.67 -14.35
N LEU A 23 -7.92 23.66 -13.45
CA LEU A 23 -7.34 23.61 -12.12
C LEU A 23 -7.99 22.51 -11.24
N LEU A 24 -9.30 22.35 -11.31
CA LEU A 24 -10.01 21.24 -10.67
C LEU A 24 -9.57 19.87 -11.21
N TYR A 25 -9.36 19.77 -12.53
CA TYR A 25 -8.87 18.54 -13.16
C TYR A 25 -7.47 18.19 -12.69
N LEU A 26 -6.57 19.17 -12.59
CA LEU A 26 -5.22 18.98 -12.08
C LEU A 26 -5.18 18.53 -10.61
N THR A 27 -6.08 19.03 -9.77
CA THR A 27 -6.18 18.61 -8.36
C THR A 27 -6.69 17.17 -8.21
N VAL A 28 -7.64 16.75 -9.06
CA VAL A 28 -8.14 15.38 -9.07
C VAL A 28 -7.06 14.40 -9.54
N PHE A 29 -6.28 14.77 -10.57
CA PHE A 29 -5.15 13.96 -11.05
C PHE A 29 -4.02 13.86 -10.00
N ALA A 30 -3.71 14.94 -9.30
CA ALA A 30 -2.70 14.94 -8.24
C ALA A 30 -3.12 14.06 -7.05
N GLN A 31 -4.40 14.02 -6.70
CA GLN A 31 -4.92 13.14 -5.65
C GLN A 31 -4.93 11.66 -6.06
N ALA A 32 -5.31 11.34 -7.29
CA ALA A 32 -5.26 9.96 -7.81
C ALA A 32 -3.82 9.42 -7.82
N ASN A 33 -2.84 10.24 -8.24
CA ASN A 33 -1.44 9.85 -8.24
C ASN A 33 -0.87 9.64 -6.83
N SER A 34 -1.32 10.41 -5.82
CA SER A 34 -0.82 10.25 -4.45
C SER A 34 -1.24 8.93 -3.80
N THR A 35 -2.39 8.39 -4.18
CA THR A 35 -2.88 7.09 -3.68
C THR A 35 -2.07 5.93 -4.25
N LEU A 36 -1.75 5.97 -5.54
CA LEU A 36 -0.94 4.95 -6.19
C LEU A 36 0.46 4.83 -5.56
N LEU A 37 1.01 5.93 -5.02
CA LEU A 37 2.33 5.95 -4.39
C LEU A 37 2.41 5.13 -3.09
N HIS A 38 1.31 5.00 -2.34
CA HIS A 38 1.27 4.33 -1.03
C HIS A 38 0.28 3.16 -0.98
N ALA A 39 -0.37 2.84 -2.11
CA ALA A 39 -1.24 1.67 -2.20
C ALA A 39 -0.42 0.38 -2.10
N TYR A 40 -0.92 -0.60 -1.36
CA TYR A 40 -0.31 -1.93 -1.32
C TYR A 40 -0.34 -2.56 -2.71
N ARG A 41 0.75 -3.17 -3.12
CA ARG A 41 0.93 -3.66 -4.48
C ARG A 41 1.20 -5.16 -4.47
N ALA A 42 0.34 -5.93 -5.11
CA ALA A 42 0.52 -7.37 -5.27
C ALA A 42 1.83 -7.69 -6.02
N GLY A 43 2.52 -8.73 -5.57
CA GLY A 43 3.81 -9.16 -6.07
C GLY A 43 5.01 -8.60 -5.32
N ASP A 44 4.83 -7.64 -4.40
CA ASP A 44 5.92 -7.12 -3.58
C ASP A 44 6.23 -8.04 -2.39
N ILE A 45 7.52 -8.22 -2.13
CA ILE A 45 8.04 -8.91 -0.95
C ILE A 45 8.92 -7.93 -0.20
N ILE A 46 8.63 -7.74 1.09
CA ILE A 46 9.27 -6.74 1.94
C ILE A 46 10.09 -7.45 3.00
N HIS A 47 11.39 -7.11 3.06
CA HIS A 47 12.33 -7.56 4.07
C HIS A 47 12.51 -6.48 5.12
N ARG A 48 12.03 -6.72 6.36
CA ARG A 48 12.08 -5.75 7.46
C ARG A 48 13.00 -6.24 8.56
N PHE A 49 13.61 -5.30 9.27
CA PHE A 49 14.40 -5.54 10.48
C PHE A 49 13.64 -5.06 11.71
N ARG A 50 13.82 -5.69 12.85
CA ARG A 50 13.23 -5.25 14.10
C ARG A 50 14.22 -4.38 14.87
N PHE A 51 13.78 -3.23 15.39
CA PHE A 51 14.58 -2.44 16.33
C PHE A 51 14.66 -3.10 17.71
N GLU A 52 15.82 -2.97 18.39
CA GLU A 52 16.01 -3.51 19.75
C GLU A 52 15.23 -2.71 20.79
N ASN A 53 15.28 -1.37 20.72
CA ASN A 53 14.55 -0.46 21.58
C ASN A 53 13.95 0.64 20.70
N PHE A 54 12.71 1.01 20.95
CA PHE A 54 12.03 1.99 20.12
C PHE A 54 11.11 2.89 20.94
N GLY A 55 11.15 4.19 20.62
CA GLY A 55 10.26 5.21 21.17
C GLY A 55 9.40 5.84 20.08
N ILE A 56 8.13 6.09 20.35
CA ILE A 56 7.18 6.61 19.35
C ILE A 56 7.50 8.05 18.92
N GLY A 57 8.12 8.84 19.79
CA GLY A 57 8.33 10.27 19.54
C GLY A 57 7.04 11.10 19.63
N THR A 58 7.16 12.37 19.32
CA THR A 58 6.07 13.36 19.43
C THR A 58 5.27 13.48 18.13
N LYS A 59 4.03 13.97 18.23
CA LYS A 59 3.13 14.29 17.11
C LYS A 59 3.24 15.76 16.72
N GLY A 60 2.73 16.13 15.56
CA GLY A 60 2.62 17.49 15.07
C GLY A 60 3.45 17.73 13.81
N GLU A 61 3.49 18.98 13.37
CA GLU A 61 4.30 19.41 12.23
C GLU A 61 5.74 19.73 12.64
N ASN A 62 6.65 19.72 11.66
CA ASN A 62 8.07 20.02 11.83
C ASN A 62 8.76 19.13 12.87
N GLN A 63 8.37 17.88 12.94
CA GLN A 63 8.97 16.92 13.87
C GLN A 63 10.34 16.43 13.36
N ILE A 64 11.20 16.10 14.31
CA ILE A 64 12.44 15.36 14.04
C ILE A 64 12.38 14.08 14.85
N TRP A 65 12.20 12.96 14.16
CA TRP A 65 12.25 11.63 14.76
C TRP A 65 13.65 11.06 14.57
N ASP A 66 14.45 11.09 15.63
CA ASP A 66 15.84 10.62 15.59
C ASP A 66 15.95 9.17 16.07
N TYR A 67 16.16 8.29 15.10
CA TYR A 67 16.42 6.86 15.29
C TYR A 67 17.81 6.45 14.79
N SER A 68 18.69 7.41 14.55
CA SER A 68 20.05 7.21 14.00
C SER A 68 20.92 6.29 14.84
N SER A 69 20.71 6.30 16.16
CA SER A 69 21.48 5.49 17.12
C SER A 69 20.88 4.09 17.38
N LEU A 70 19.69 3.78 16.82
CA LEU A 70 19.02 2.51 17.08
C LEU A 70 19.72 1.35 16.38
N LYS A 71 19.74 0.22 17.07
CA LYS A 71 20.23 -1.06 16.53
C LYS A 71 19.07 -1.92 16.09
N THR A 72 19.30 -2.73 15.07
CA THR A 72 18.36 -3.72 14.56
C THR A 72 18.83 -5.12 14.90
N TYR A 73 17.88 -6.03 15.15
CA TYR A 73 18.18 -7.47 15.19
C TYR A 73 18.56 -7.96 13.80
N ASN A 74 19.58 -8.82 13.74
CA ASN A 74 20.00 -9.47 12.50
C ASN A 74 19.06 -10.65 12.16
N LYS A 75 17.77 -10.36 12.03
CA LYS A 75 16.73 -11.29 11.61
C LYS A 75 15.80 -10.61 10.64
N ASP A 76 15.54 -11.27 9.55
CA ASP A 76 14.63 -10.81 8.51
C ASP A 76 13.17 -11.16 8.88
N PHE A 77 12.28 -10.16 8.78
CA PHE A 77 10.85 -10.30 8.97
C PHE A 77 10.16 -9.97 7.64
N ILE A 78 9.67 -11.01 7.00
CA ILE A 78 9.12 -10.91 5.64
C ILE A 78 7.63 -10.56 5.70
N VAL A 79 7.22 -9.63 4.83
CA VAL A 79 5.83 -9.37 4.47
C VAL A 79 5.68 -9.58 2.97
N GLU A 80 4.71 -10.37 2.57
CA GLU A 80 4.42 -10.63 1.16
C GLU A 80 3.06 -10.03 0.80
N TYR A 81 2.98 -9.37 -0.34
CA TYR A 81 1.73 -8.88 -0.91
C TYR A 81 1.37 -9.66 -2.16
N THR A 82 0.15 -10.18 -2.24
CA THR A 82 -0.36 -10.93 -3.39
C THR A 82 -1.77 -10.45 -3.75
N SER A 83 -2.30 -10.89 -4.87
CA SER A 83 -3.72 -10.70 -5.22
C SER A 83 -4.54 -11.90 -4.77
N GLU A 84 -5.83 -11.71 -4.52
CA GLU A 84 -6.74 -12.81 -4.32
C GLU A 84 -7.19 -13.38 -5.67
N LYS A 85 -7.37 -14.70 -5.73
CA LYS A 85 -7.81 -15.39 -6.93
C LYS A 85 -9.20 -14.91 -7.35
N ASP A 86 -9.36 -14.60 -8.64
CA ASP A 86 -10.61 -14.16 -9.25
C ASP A 86 -11.18 -12.82 -8.72
N LEU A 87 -10.38 -12.06 -7.91
CA LEU A 87 -10.78 -10.80 -7.30
C LEU A 87 -9.65 -9.75 -7.45
N ASP A 88 -9.56 -9.15 -8.64
CA ASP A 88 -8.48 -8.21 -9.01
C ASP A 88 -8.35 -6.99 -8.10
N ASP A 89 -9.43 -6.63 -7.40
CA ASP A 89 -9.47 -5.44 -6.53
C ASP A 89 -9.01 -5.73 -5.09
N ILE A 90 -8.68 -6.99 -4.75
CA ILE A 90 -8.27 -7.38 -3.41
C ILE A 90 -6.76 -7.62 -3.35
N THR A 91 -6.08 -6.84 -2.52
CA THR A 91 -4.68 -7.09 -2.16
C THR A 91 -4.61 -7.84 -0.85
N VAL A 92 -3.81 -8.90 -0.81
CA VAL A 92 -3.59 -9.74 0.37
C VAL A 92 -2.20 -9.49 0.92
N GLU A 93 -2.11 -9.09 2.18
CA GLU A 93 -0.87 -9.01 2.95
C GLU A 93 -0.69 -10.31 3.74
N ILE A 94 0.44 -10.97 3.59
CA ILE A 94 0.80 -12.18 4.33
C ILE A 94 1.89 -11.81 5.33
N LEU A 95 1.56 -11.93 6.60
CA LEU A 95 2.44 -11.59 7.71
C LEU A 95 2.30 -12.62 8.84
N ASP A 96 3.39 -13.26 9.23
CA ASP A 96 3.44 -14.25 10.33
C ASP A 96 2.33 -15.31 10.25
N GLY A 97 2.09 -15.85 9.03
CA GLY A 97 1.07 -16.87 8.78
C GLY A 97 -0.38 -16.38 8.81
N THR A 98 -0.60 -15.07 8.91
CA THR A 98 -1.92 -14.43 8.80
C THR A 98 -2.04 -13.73 7.45
N ARG A 99 -3.14 -13.94 6.76
CA ARG A 99 -3.51 -13.28 5.51
C ARG A 99 -4.50 -12.16 5.85
N TYR A 100 -4.17 -10.92 5.50
CA TYR A 100 -5.04 -9.76 5.66
C TYR A 100 -5.53 -9.29 4.30
N TYR A 101 -6.82 -9.12 4.15
CA TYR A 101 -7.47 -8.76 2.89
C TYR A 101 -7.81 -7.28 2.85
N TYR A 102 -7.40 -6.58 1.79
CA TYR A 102 -7.58 -5.16 1.63
C TYR A 102 -8.26 -4.79 0.32
N VAL A 103 -9.14 -3.81 0.37
CA VAL A 103 -9.62 -3.06 -0.79
C VAL A 103 -9.12 -1.62 -0.71
N GLN A 104 -8.76 -1.06 -1.85
CA GLN A 104 -8.10 0.23 -1.92
C GLN A 104 -8.80 1.13 -2.94
N ASN A 105 -8.91 2.42 -2.63
CA ASN A 105 -9.41 3.45 -3.53
C ASN A 105 -8.59 4.74 -3.38
N SER A 106 -8.97 5.82 -4.07
CA SER A 106 -8.25 7.10 -4.06
C SER A 106 -8.20 7.80 -2.70
N THR A 107 -8.95 7.38 -1.71
CA THR A 107 -9.02 8.04 -0.39
C THR A 107 -8.68 7.15 0.78
N THR A 108 -8.80 5.83 0.64
CA THR A 108 -8.61 4.90 1.76
C THR A 108 -8.10 3.54 1.33
N THR A 109 -7.35 2.89 2.25
CA THR A 109 -7.17 1.43 2.28
C THR A 109 -8.02 0.87 3.41
N ARG A 110 -8.90 -0.08 3.10
CA ARG A 110 -9.80 -0.72 4.07
C ARG A 110 -9.49 -2.19 4.19
N ARG A 111 -9.44 -2.70 5.41
CA ARG A 111 -9.36 -4.13 5.68
C ARG A 111 -10.75 -4.73 5.66
N ILE A 112 -10.96 -5.73 4.81
CA ILE A 112 -12.24 -6.42 4.65
C ILE A 112 -12.29 -7.77 5.39
N GLY A 113 -11.16 -8.22 5.94
CA GLY A 113 -11.08 -9.46 6.72
C GLY A 113 -9.64 -9.90 6.93
N TYR A 114 -9.50 -11.05 7.58
CA TYR A 114 -8.22 -11.74 7.75
C TYR A 114 -8.44 -13.22 8.10
N GLU A 115 -7.45 -14.05 7.83
CA GLU A 115 -7.47 -15.46 8.18
C GLU A 115 -6.09 -15.98 8.58
N ASN A 116 -6.08 -17.00 9.40
CA ASN A 116 -4.94 -17.85 9.68
C ASN A 116 -5.41 -19.26 10.03
N ASN A 117 -4.51 -20.14 10.46
CA ASN A 117 -4.83 -21.54 10.76
C ASN A 117 -5.94 -21.73 11.81
N ASN A 118 -6.26 -20.72 12.60
CA ASN A 118 -7.20 -20.85 13.73
C ASN A 118 -8.47 -20.03 13.54
N ILE A 119 -8.47 -19.02 12.71
CA ILE A 119 -9.59 -18.09 12.61
C ILE A 119 -9.72 -17.52 11.20
N THR A 120 -10.95 -17.42 10.72
CA THR A 120 -11.33 -16.65 9.54
C THR A 120 -12.28 -15.55 9.96
N VAL A 121 -12.00 -14.31 9.55
CA VAL A 121 -12.81 -13.12 9.83
C VAL A 121 -13.16 -12.42 8.55
N GLU A 122 -14.46 -12.19 8.32
CA GLU A 122 -15.00 -11.45 7.19
C GLU A 122 -15.77 -10.24 7.72
N TYR A 123 -15.38 -9.03 7.30
CA TYR A 123 -16.05 -7.80 7.70
C TYR A 123 -17.14 -7.42 6.69
N ASP A 124 -18.38 -7.41 7.12
CA ASP A 124 -19.51 -6.80 6.41
C ASP A 124 -19.48 -5.25 6.51
N ARG A 125 -18.84 -4.72 7.56
CA ARG A 125 -18.45 -3.31 7.69
C ARG A 125 -16.94 -3.22 7.90
N PRO A 126 -16.17 -2.92 6.83
CA PRO A 126 -14.71 -2.86 6.89
C PRO A 126 -14.17 -1.73 7.76
N GLU A 127 -12.96 -1.92 8.30
CA GLU A 127 -12.20 -0.89 8.97
C GLU A 127 -11.25 -0.16 8.01
N THR A 128 -11.11 1.16 8.17
CA THR A 128 -10.09 1.94 7.45
C THR A 128 -8.76 1.85 8.17
N VAL A 129 -7.70 1.47 7.47
CA VAL A 129 -6.34 1.34 8.01
C VAL A 129 -5.36 2.39 7.49
N LEU A 130 -5.68 3.02 6.35
CA LEU A 130 -4.93 4.15 5.77
C LEU A 130 -5.90 5.17 5.18
N VAL A 131 -5.53 6.45 5.24
CA VAL A 131 -6.25 7.57 4.63
C VAL A 131 -5.35 8.34 3.69
N PHE A 132 -5.91 8.82 2.58
CA PHE A 132 -5.21 9.59 1.57
C PHE A 132 -5.92 10.92 1.29
N PRO A 133 -5.19 11.98 0.88
CA PRO A 133 -3.73 12.07 0.80
C PRO A 133 -3.08 12.05 2.20
N LEU A 134 -1.77 11.75 2.27
CA LEU A 134 -1.02 11.87 3.51
C LEU A 134 -0.80 13.36 3.82
N SER A 135 -1.66 13.94 4.64
CA SER A 135 -1.58 15.32 5.11
C SER A 135 -1.99 15.39 6.58
N VAL A 136 -1.27 16.18 7.37
CA VAL A 136 -1.53 16.30 8.82
C VAL A 136 -2.99 16.71 9.07
N GLY A 137 -3.64 16.00 10.00
CA GLY A 137 -5.05 16.18 10.34
C GLY A 137 -6.03 15.40 9.47
N ASN A 138 -5.60 14.78 8.34
CA ASN A 138 -6.46 13.85 7.60
C ASN A 138 -6.73 12.62 8.44
N LYS A 139 -8.01 12.28 8.64
CA LYS A 139 -8.43 11.19 9.54
C LYS A 139 -9.70 10.50 9.10
N SER A 140 -9.84 9.26 9.55
CA SER A 140 -11.08 8.49 9.49
C SER A 140 -11.35 7.85 10.85
N ILE A 141 -12.57 7.98 11.33
CA ILE A 141 -13.04 7.36 12.57
C ILE A 141 -14.30 6.59 12.24
N GLY A 142 -14.43 5.39 12.75
CA GLY A 142 -15.61 4.58 12.47
C GLY A 142 -15.73 3.35 13.34
N ALA A 143 -16.80 2.60 13.08
CA ALA A 143 -17.02 1.28 13.63
C ALA A 143 -16.90 0.23 12.53
N PHE A 144 -16.49 -0.95 12.91
CA PHE A 144 -16.42 -2.13 12.05
C PHE A 144 -17.12 -3.31 12.72
N HIS A 145 -17.57 -4.24 11.93
CA HIS A 145 -18.06 -5.53 12.41
C HIS A 145 -18.04 -6.59 11.32
N GLY A 146 -18.05 -7.86 11.74
CA GLY A 146 -18.09 -8.98 10.84
C GLY A 146 -18.28 -10.31 11.57
N SER A 147 -18.46 -11.35 10.79
CA SER A 147 -18.48 -12.72 11.28
C SER A 147 -17.08 -13.25 11.48
N CYS A 148 -16.90 -14.13 12.44
CA CYS A 148 -15.67 -14.87 12.59
C CYS A 148 -15.94 -16.34 12.92
N MET A 149 -15.16 -17.22 12.29
CA MET A 149 -15.18 -18.65 12.54
C MET A 149 -13.86 -19.06 13.15
N TYR A 150 -13.92 -19.70 14.32
CA TYR A 150 -12.74 -20.14 15.03
C TYR A 150 -12.62 -21.67 14.98
N CYS A 151 -11.46 -22.17 14.53
CA CYS A 151 -11.15 -23.58 14.34
C CYS A 151 -12.25 -24.35 13.57
N GLU A 152 -12.89 -23.70 12.59
CA GLU A 152 -13.99 -24.25 11.76
C GLU A 152 -15.21 -24.77 12.57
N LYS A 153 -15.35 -24.36 13.82
CA LYS A 153 -16.37 -24.90 14.74
C LYS A 153 -17.16 -23.86 15.53
N VAL A 154 -16.52 -22.77 15.91
CA VAL A 154 -17.13 -21.80 16.80
C VAL A 154 -17.39 -20.51 16.03
N MET A 155 -18.65 -20.16 15.92
CA MET A 155 -19.07 -18.89 15.35
C MET A 155 -18.99 -17.77 16.39
N ALA A 156 -18.44 -16.64 15.97
CA ALA A 156 -18.39 -15.45 16.77
C ALA A 156 -18.68 -14.23 15.89
N ARG A 157 -18.95 -13.12 16.52
CA ARG A 157 -19.00 -11.81 15.92
C ARG A 157 -17.83 -10.98 16.42
N GLU A 158 -17.06 -10.43 15.52
CA GLU A 158 -16.02 -9.45 15.82
C GLU A 158 -16.53 -8.05 15.47
N PHE A 159 -16.42 -7.12 16.39
CA PHE A 159 -16.85 -5.74 16.17
C PHE A 159 -15.97 -4.78 16.99
N GLY A 160 -16.00 -3.51 16.60
CA GLY A 160 -15.22 -2.52 17.30
C GLY A 160 -15.22 -1.15 16.66
N THR A 161 -14.37 -0.29 17.18
CA THR A 161 -14.13 1.05 16.69
C THR A 161 -12.69 1.21 16.27
N TYR A 162 -12.46 2.06 15.26
CA TYR A 162 -11.13 2.42 14.80
C TYR A 162 -10.99 3.94 14.64
N SER A 163 -9.75 4.40 14.73
CA SER A 163 -9.34 5.74 14.32
C SER A 163 -8.02 5.64 13.60
N VAL A 164 -7.91 6.25 12.43
CA VAL A 164 -6.68 6.42 11.68
C VAL A 164 -6.51 7.90 11.37
N GLU A 165 -5.34 8.45 11.67
CA GLU A 165 -5.03 9.87 11.53
C GLU A 165 -3.58 10.06 11.08
N VAL A 166 -3.34 11.01 10.16
CA VAL A 166 -2.00 11.52 9.89
C VAL A 166 -1.70 12.55 10.98
N ASP A 167 -0.99 12.14 12.03
CA ASP A 167 -0.79 12.91 13.26
C ASP A 167 0.53 13.68 13.33
N GLY A 168 1.39 13.50 12.34
CA GLY A 168 2.67 14.18 12.29
C GLY A 168 3.31 14.27 10.92
N LYS A 169 4.16 15.29 10.74
CA LYS A 169 5.01 15.52 9.57
C LYS A 169 6.35 16.04 10.01
N GLY A 170 7.43 15.58 9.37
CA GLY A 170 8.77 16.02 9.72
C GLY A 170 9.88 15.30 8.97
N SER A 171 11.04 15.23 9.60
CA SER A 171 12.21 14.49 9.12
C SER A 171 12.48 13.28 9.99
N LEU A 172 13.00 12.23 9.37
CA LEU A 172 13.33 10.94 9.99
C LEU A 172 14.83 10.69 9.83
N LEU A 173 15.54 10.67 10.96
CA LEU A 173 16.95 10.32 11.02
C LEU A 173 17.06 8.81 11.27
N LEU A 174 17.71 8.12 10.36
CA LEU A 174 17.81 6.65 10.33
C LEU A 174 19.21 6.17 10.69
N PRO A 175 19.37 4.90 11.08
CA PRO A 175 20.68 4.28 11.15
C PRO A 175 21.50 4.49 9.88
N GLU A 176 22.82 4.41 9.98
CA GLU A 176 23.76 4.65 8.87
C GLU A 176 23.83 6.10 8.39
N GLY A 177 23.31 7.07 9.17
CA GLY A 177 23.40 8.50 8.88
C GLY A 177 22.46 8.97 7.76
N LYS A 178 21.47 8.16 7.37
CA LYS A 178 20.49 8.54 6.35
C LYS A 178 19.38 9.41 6.96
N THR A 179 19.08 10.54 6.33
CA THR A 179 17.95 11.41 6.70
C THR A 179 16.91 11.41 5.59
N LEU A 180 15.65 11.29 5.96
CA LEU A 180 14.51 11.40 5.06
C LEU A 180 13.68 12.61 5.48
N ASP A 181 13.45 13.53 4.56
CA ASP A 181 12.56 14.67 4.73
C ASP A 181 11.15 14.33 4.23
N LYS A 182 10.18 15.18 4.59
CA LYS A 182 8.77 15.02 4.20
C LYS A 182 8.21 13.65 4.58
N VAL A 183 8.48 13.23 5.80
CA VAL A 183 7.93 12.01 6.38
C VAL A 183 6.61 12.34 7.07
N TYR A 184 5.59 11.52 6.81
CA TYR A 184 4.27 11.60 7.46
C TYR A 184 4.12 10.45 8.43
N ARG A 185 3.65 10.74 9.65
CA ARG A 185 3.33 9.71 10.62
C ARG A 185 1.83 9.47 10.65
N ILE A 186 1.44 8.20 10.56
CA ILE A 186 0.07 7.75 10.70
C ILE A 186 -0.06 7.09 12.06
N HIS A 187 -1.09 7.48 12.80
CA HIS A 187 -1.49 6.86 14.06
C HIS A 187 -2.82 6.12 13.85
N TYR A 188 -2.77 4.81 14.02
CA TYR A 188 -3.94 3.94 13.94
C TYR A 188 -4.24 3.34 15.30
N THR A 189 -5.48 3.44 15.74
CA THR A 189 -5.99 2.80 16.95
C THR A 189 -7.21 1.96 16.65
N LYS A 190 -7.35 0.84 17.33
CA LYS A 190 -8.48 -0.07 17.20
C LYS A 190 -8.85 -0.63 18.56
N LYS A 191 -10.13 -0.64 18.89
CA LYS A 191 -10.70 -1.40 20.00
C LYS A 191 -11.59 -2.49 19.43
N THR A 192 -11.38 -3.73 19.85
CA THR A 192 -12.06 -4.92 19.30
C THR A 192 -12.67 -5.74 20.41
N CYS A 193 -13.92 -6.12 20.26
CA CYS A 193 -14.60 -7.12 21.07
C CYS A 193 -15.04 -8.30 20.21
N ARG A 194 -15.23 -9.47 20.85
CA ARG A 194 -15.80 -10.66 20.24
C ARG A 194 -16.91 -11.22 21.10
N THR A 195 -18.01 -11.61 20.45
CA THR A 195 -19.11 -12.33 21.08
C THR A 195 -19.23 -13.70 20.43
N VAL A 196 -19.14 -14.75 21.23
CA VAL A 196 -19.27 -16.15 20.79
C VAL A 196 -20.73 -16.58 20.81
N TYR A 197 -21.14 -17.34 19.80
CA TYR A 197 -22.49 -17.90 19.67
C TYR A 197 -22.40 -19.43 19.66
N ASN A 198 -22.80 -20.06 20.75
CA ASN A 198 -22.69 -21.51 20.91
C ASN A 198 -23.71 -22.29 20.08
N ASP A 199 -24.86 -21.68 19.76
CA ASP A 199 -25.97 -22.29 19.05
C ASP A 199 -26.02 -21.94 17.54
N ILE A 200 -24.99 -21.24 17.04
CA ILE A 200 -24.87 -20.84 15.63
C ILE A 200 -23.64 -21.53 15.05
N HIS A 201 -23.82 -22.26 13.94
CA HIS A 201 -22.77 -23.11 13.39
C HIS A 201 -22.28 -22.69 12.02
N THR A 202 -22.97 -21.75 11.35
CA THR A 202 -22.60 -21.29 10.02
C THR A 202 -22.59 -19.76 9.93
N PRO A 203 -21.77 -19.17 9.05
CA PRO A 203 -21.79 -17.73 8.77
C PRO A 203 -23.18 -17.23 8.33
N LYS A 204 -23.91 -18.04 7.56
CA LYS A 204 -25.27 -17.72 7.09
C LYS A 204 -26.25 -17.59 8.25
N GLU A 205 -26.25 -18.54 9.16
CA GLU A 205 -27.07 -18.51 10.38
C GLU A 205 -26.73 -17.30 11.25
N LEU A 206 -25.44 -16.96 11.38
CA LEU A 206 -25.01 -15.78 12.12
C LEU A 206 -25.53 -14.49 11.47
N ILE A 207 -25.41 -14.35 10.15
CA ILE A 207 -25.90 -13.20 9.42
C ILE A 207 -27.42 -13.08 9.56
N GLU A 208 -28.16 -14.19 9.44
CA GLU A 208 -29.60 -14.22 9.63
C GLU A 208 -30.02 -13.84 11.04
N TYR A 209 -29.34 -14.36 12.06
CA TYR A 209 -29.54 -13.98 13.46
C TYR A 209 -29.30 -12.48 13.69
N ILE A 210 -28.21 -11.93 13.13
CA ILE A 210 -27.86 -10.50 13.22
C ILE A 210 -28.91 -9.63 12.57
N ASN A 211 -29.35 -9.97 11.36
CA ASN A 211 -30.36 -9.21 10.62
C ASN A 211 -31.72 -9.21 11.31
N ASN A 212 -32.08 -10.31 11.97
CA ASN A 212 -33.39 -10.47 12.61
C ASN A 212 -33.43 -9.94 14.05
N THR A 213 -32.29 -9.84 14.72
CA THR A 213 -32.26 -9.54 16.17
C THR A 213 -31.46 -8.31 16.58
N HIS A 214 -30.37 -7.98 15.89
CA HIS A 214 -29.43 -6.97 16.42
C HIS A 214 -28.61 -6.30 15.29
N TYR A 215 -29.19 -5.32 14.59
CA TYR A 215 -28.37 -4.37 13.85
C TYR A 215 -27.54 -3.55 14.84
N LEU A 216 -26.22 -3.74 14.84
CA LEU A 216 -25.32 -2.92 15.64
C LEU A 216 -25.09 -1.58 14.95
N SER A 217 -25.77 -0.54 15.40
CA SER A 217 -25.47 0.84 15.05
C SER A 217 -24.06 1.23 15.54
N ASN A 218 -23.51 2.31 15.03
CA ASN A 218 -22.24 2.85 15.53
C ASN A 218 -22.31 3.16 17.03
N ASP A 219 -23.44 3.68 17.49
CA ASP A 219 -23.66 4.02 18.90
C ASP A 219 -23.73 2.76 19.77
N SER A 220 -24.39 1.71 19.29
CA SER A 220 -24.44 0.41 20.00
C SER A 220 -23.05 -0.21 20.13
N ILE A 221 -22.25 -0.20 19.05
CA ILE A 221 -20.86 -0.69 19.08
C ILE A 221 -20.03 0.13 20.05
N THR A 222 -20.16 1.46 20.00
CA THR A 222 -19.43 2.35 20.91
C THR A 222 -19.78 2.09 22.36
N ALA A 223 -21.07 1.93 22.67
CA ALA A 223 -21.52 1.60 24.01
C ALA A 223 -20.97 0.26 24.52
N LEU A 224 -20.98 -0.78 23.69
CA LEU A 224 -20.42 -2.10 24.03
C LEU A 224 -18.92 -2.05 24.27
N ILE A 225 -18.17 -1.32 23.46
CA ILE A 225 -16.71 -1.20 23.56
C ILE A 225 -16.28 -0.37 24.79
N THR A 226 -17.10 0.57 25.22
CA THR A 226 -16.82 1.41 26.39
C THR A 226 -17.27 0.78 27.70
N ASN A 227 -18.10 -0.26 27.66
CA ASN A 227 -18.49 -0.99 28.84
C ASN A 227 -17.26 -1.75 29.44
N PRO A 228 -16.82 -1.46 30.66
CA PRO A 228 -15.66 -2.10 31.29
C PRO A 228 -15.84 -3.60 31.55
N GLU A 229 -17.08 -4.11 31.52
CA GLU A 229 -17.36 -5.55 31.69
C GLU A 229 -17.04 -6.34 30.40
N ASN A 230 -16.91 -5.67 29.24
CA ASN A 230 -16.56 -6.32 28.00
C ASN A 230 -15.04 -6.35 27.81
N ASP A 231 -14.49 -7.54 27.60
CA ASP A 231 -13.06 -7.72 27.30
C ASP A 231 -12.76 -7.14 25.89
N SER A 232 -12.31 -5.89 25.88
CA SER A 232 -11.92 -5.20 24.66
C SER A 232 -10.40 -5.20 24.48
N ARG A 233 -9.94 -5.68 23.33
CA ARG A 233 -8.53 -5.61 22.95
C ARG A 233 -8.23 -4.26 22.33
N HIS A 234 -7.19 -3.61 22.82
CA HIS A 234 -6.68 -2.37 22.24
C HIS A 234 -5.48 -2.68 21.33
N THR A 235 -5.50 -2.14 20.10
CA THR A 235 -4.39 -2.17 19.15
C THR A 235 -4.03 -0.74 18.83
N GLU A 236 -2.74 -0.43 18.87
CA GLU A 236 -2.21 0.89 18.53
C GLU A 236 -0.98 0.71 17.66
N VAL A 237 -0.96 1.36 16.48
CA VAL A 237 0.08 1.23 15.47
C VAL A 237 0.48 2.61 14.97
N TYR A 238 1.77 2.82 14.82
CA TYR A 238 2.35 4.01 14.21
C TYR A 238 3.12 3.62 12.96
N LYS A 239 2.94 4.38 11.87
CA LYS A 239 3.61 4.14 10.58
C LYS A 239 4.21 5.43 10.07
N TRP A 240 5.49 5.41 9.71
CA TRP A 240 6.19 6.56 9.10
C TRP A 240 6.36 6.33 7.61
N TYR A 241 5.68 7.13 6.80
CA TYR A 241 5.76 7.10 5.35
C TYR A 241 6.60 8.26 4.84
N ALA A 242 7.66 7.97 4.10
CA ALA A 242 8.46 8.98 3.42
C ALA A 242 7.91 9.25 2.01
N GLU A 243 8.05 10.48 1.53
CA GLU A 243 7.74 10.81 0.14
C GLU A 243 8.63 9.97 -0.80
N GLY A 244 8.02 9.35 -1.81
CA GLY A 244 8.72 8.44 -2.72
C GLY A 244 8.97 7.02 -2.17
N SER A 245 8.28 6.63 -1.11
CA SER A 245 8.29 5.26 -0.56
C SER A 245 6.88 4.70 -0.52
N ARG A 246 6.67 3.51 -1.07
CA ARG A 246 5.35 2.86 -1.11
C ARG A 246 4.92 2.38 0.26
N TYR A 247 5.82 1.78 0.99
CA TYR A 247 5.58 1.19 2.31
C TYR A 247 6.17 2.05 3.43
N PRO A 248 5.68 1.90 4.67
CA PRO A 248 6.24 2.65 5.78
C PRO A 248 7.72 2.29 5.98
N ILE A 249 8.54 3.31 6.21
CA ILE A 249 9.95 3.15 6.60
C ILE A 249 10.04 2.50 7.97
N ILE A 250 9.15 2.90 8.88
CA ILE A 250 9.03 2.33 10.23
C ILE A 250 7.56 2.03 10.49
N GLU A 251 7.30 0.88 11.10
CA GLU A 251 6.00 0.49 11.62
C GLU A 251 6.18 0.02 13.08
N ALA A 252 5.47 0.64 14.01
CA ALA A 252 5.59 0.36 15.43
C ALA A 252 4.24 -0.03 16.04
N PHE A 253 4.21 -1.16 16.73
CA PHE A 253 3.06 -1.70 17.43
C PHE A 253 3.23 -1.47 18.94
N VAL A 254 2.20 -0.92 19.55
CA VAL A 254 2.16 -0.69 21.00
C VAL A 254 1.29 -1.77 21.65
N TYR A 255 1.90 -2.58 22.49
CA TYR A 255 1.22 -3.62 23.27
C TYR A 255 1.12 -3.16 24.72
N GLY A 256 -0.02 -3.28 25.33
CA GLY A 256 -0.40 -3.00 26.72
C GLY A 256 0.62 -2.36 27.67
N LYS A 257 0.17 -1.62 28.62
CA LYS A 257 1.03 -1.08 29.69
C LYS A 257 1.41 -2.22 30.64
N ASN A 258 2.68 -2.58 30.70
CA ASN A 258 3.21 -3.29 31.84
C ASN A 258 3.32 -2.30 33.00
N GLU A 259 2.68 -2.61 34.14
CA GLU A 259 2.66 -1.75 35.33
C GLU A 259 4.08 -1.33 35.79
N ASN A 260 5.11 -2.08 35.43
CA ASN A 260 6.49 -1.86 35.87
C ASN A 260 7.46 -1.31 34.80
N ASN A 261 7.13 -1.29 33.51
CA ASN A 261 8.13 -0.99 32.44
C ASN A 261 7.64 -0.09 31.29
N GLY A 262 6.52 0.60 31.43
CA GLY A 262 6.00 1.42 30.33
C GLY A 262 5.36 0.59 29.21
N ASN A 263 5.15 1.20 28.04
CA ASN A 263 4.56 0.53 26.88
C ASN A 263 5.55 -0.46 26.27
N ASN A 264 5.11 -1.68 26.00
CA ASN A 264 5.89 -2.64 25.24
C ASN A 264 5.71 -2.31 23.73
N ILE A 265 6.77 -1.78 23.09
CA ILE A 265 6.74 -1.36 21.70
C ILE A 265 7.59 -2.33 20.88
N VAL A 266 7.02 -2.83 19.80
CA VAL A 266 7.74 -3.60 18.77
C VAL A 266 7.72 -2.79 17.50
N ALA A 267 8.90 -2.43 17.01
CA ALA A 267 9.03 -1.64 15.78
C ALA A 267 9.84 -2.37 14.73
N TYR A 268 9.34 -2.30 13.50
CA TYR A 268 9.96 -2.84 12.31
C TYR A 268 10.47 -1.72 11.43
N TYR A 269 11.63 -1.93 10.85
CA TYR A 269 12.33 -1.01 9.96
C TYR A 269 12.43 -1.62 8.57
N PHE A 270 11.92 -0.92 7.58
CA PHE A 270 12.10 -1.24 6.18
C PHE A 270 13.05 -0.22 5.54
N PRO A 271 14.34 -0.53 5.38
CA PRO A 271 15.34 0.41 4.90
C PRO A 271 14.98 0.99 3.53
N PRO A 272 15.27 2.29 3.29
CA PRO A 272 15.00 2.91 1.99
C PRO A 272 15.69 2.22 0.80
N ASN A 273 16.91 1.70 0.98
CA ASN A 273 17.62 0.94 -0.04
C ASN A 273 16.95 -0.39 -0.37
N GLU A 274 16.28 -1.03 0.59
CA GLU A 274 15.47 -2.22 0.33
C GLU A 274 14.19 -1.86 -0.43
N GLN A 275 13.57 -0.70 -0.14
CA GLN A 275 12.44 -0.21 -0.92
C GLN A 275 12.81 0.15 -2.36
N GLU A 276 14.04 0.60 -2.60
CA GLU A 276 14.55 0.87 -3.96
C GLU A 276 14.62 -0.43 -4.80
N LYS A 277 14.85 -1.58 -4.17
CA LYS A 277 14.87 -2.89 -4.84
C LYS A 277 13.49 -3.37 -5.31
N LEU A 278 12.41 -2.78 -4.82
CA LEU A 278 11.07 -3.06 -5.31
C LEU A 278 10.80 -2.48 -6.70
N TYR A 279 11.70 -1.63 -7.22
CA TYR A 279 11.61 -0.99 -8.53
C TYR A 279 10.24 -0.35 -8.76
N ASP A 280 9.86 0.52 -7.84
CA ASP A 280 8.60 1.23 -7.86
C ASP A 280 8.72 2.52 -8.68
N ILE A 281 8.37 2.44 -9.94
CA ILE A 281 8.57 3.51 -10.93
C ILE A 281 7.90 4.82 -10.50
N GLU A 282 6.68 4.76 -9.97
CA GLU A 282 5.96 5.95 -9.53
C GLU A 282 6.72 6.64 -8.38
N ASN A 283 7.19 5.85 -7.42
CA ASN A 283 7.96 6.36 -6.30
C ASN A 283 9.40 6.76 -6.68
N GLU A 284 10.02 6.09 -7.65
CA GLU A 284 11.32 6.51 -8.21
C GLU A 284 11.23 7.87 -8.90
N ARG A 285 10.23 8.10 -9.75
CA ARG A 285 9.98 9.41 -10.37
C ARG A 285 9.78 10.49 -9.32
N LYS A 286 9.06 10.16 -8.23
CA LYS A 286 8.86 11.10 -7.13
C LYS A 286 10.16 11.42 -6.41
N ARG A 287 11.01 10.43 -6.12
CA ARG A 287 12.33 10.63 -5.52
C ARG A 287 13.26 11.45 -6.41
N ALA A 288 13.26 11.20 -7.72
CA ALA A 288 14.04 11.94 -8.68
C ALA A 288 13.63 13.42 -8.72
N SER A 289 12.32 13.70 -8.79
CA SER A 289 11.83 15.09 -8.80
C SER A 289 12.16 15.87 -7.51
N CYS A 290 12.32 15.19 -6.39
CA CYS A 290 12.72 15.83 -5.14
C CYS A 290 14.23 16.15 -5.10
N LYS A 291 15.08 15.32 -5.73
CA LYS A 291 16.54 15.58 -5.82
C LYS A 291 16.87 16.72 -6.79
N ASP A 292 16.11 16.86 -7.86
CA ASP A 292 16.32 17.93 -8.85
C ASP A 292 15.94 19.32 -8.31
N CYS A 293 15.07 19.41 -7.30
CA CYS A 293 14.73 20.68 -6.66
C CYS A 293 15.86 21.28 -5.80
N GLU A 294 16.83 20.47 -5.36
CA GLU A 294 17.97 20.94 -4.56
C GLU A 294 19.17 21.41 -5.40
N ASN A 295 19.24 21.10 -6.70
CA ASN A 295 20.42 21.31 -7.55
C ASN A 295 20.17 22.04 -8.87
N MET A 296 19.10 22.82 -9.05
CA MET A 296 18.94 23.58 -10.29
C MET A 296 19.55 24.99 -10.23
N PRO A 297 20.57 25.29 -11.06
CA PRO A 297 20.73 26.62 -11.61
C PRO A 297 19.65 26.80 -12.69
N HIS A 298 18.86 27.86 -12.56
CA HIS A 298 17.89 28.24 -13.58
C HIS A 298 18.57 28.40 -14.95
N ASN A 299 18.29 27.50 -15.89
CA ASN A 299 18.45 27.77 -17.29
C ASN A 299 17.23 27.20 -18.05
N LYS A 300 16.45 28.14 -18.58
CA LYS A 300 15.41 27.89 -19.57
C LYS A 300 16.08 27.57 -20.91
N ASN A 301 15.45 26.69 -21.61
CA ASN A 301 15.50 26.33 -23.02
C ASN A 301 16.06 24.93 -23.25
N ASP A 302 15.13 24.02 -23.50
CA ASP A 302 15.11 23.20 -24.71
C ASP A 302 13.84 22.34 -24.69
N GLU A 303 12.82 22.84 -25.39
CA GLU A 303 11.78 22.04 -26.00
C GLU A 303 12.38 21.43 -27.24
N GLY A 304 12.41 20.14 -27.34
CA GLY A 304 12.85 19.40 -28.50
C GLY A 304 12.08 18.10 -28.66
N ASP A 305 11.05 18.16 -29.47
CA ASP A 305 10.34 17.02 -30.04
C ASP A 305 11.28 15.97 -30.59
N MET A 306 11.08 14.70 -30.21
CA MET A 306 11.56 13.59 -31.01
C MET A 306 10.62 12.39 -30.93
N TYR A 307 9.49 12.52 -31.60
CA TYR A 307 8.77 11.37 -32.15
C TYR A 307 9.22 11.17 -33.59
N ASP A 308 9.95 10.13 -33.86
CA ASP A 308 9.97 9.59 -35.22
C ASP A 308 10.23 8.08 -35.26
N ASN A 309 9.26 7.43 -35.90
CA ASN A 309 9.33 6.26 -36.76
C ASN A 309 10.03 4.98 -36.27
N ILE A 310 9.23 4.00 -35.85
CA ILE A 310 9.57 2.61 -36.10
C ILE A 310 8.44 1.96 -36.91
N SER A 311 8.74 1.79 -38.19
CA SER A 311 7.96 0.97 -39.12
C SER A 311 8.40 -0.50 -39.04
N ASN A 312 7.42 -1.38 -38.90
CA ASN A 312 7.35 -2.78 -39.37
C ASN A 312 8.46 -3.77 -39.00
N LYS A 313 8.15 -4.67 -38.09
CA LYS A 313 8.08 -6.14 -38.28
C LYS A 313 7.72 -6.80 -36.91
N ASP A 314 6.94 -7.88 -36.99
CA ASP A 314 6.45 -8.70 -35.87
C ASP A 314 7.53 -9.33 -34.97
N SER A 315 8.38 -8.53 -34.34
CA SER A 315 9.26 -8.96 -33.25
C SER A 315 8.88 -8.20 -31.99
N PHE A 316 8.53 -8.93 -30.95
CA PHE A 316 8.33 -8.35 -29.64
C PHE A 316 9.60 -7.58 -29.23
N PRO A 317 9.49 -6.40 -28.61
CA PRO A 317 10.65 -5.59 -28.21
C PRO A 317 11.39 -6.19 -27.00
N TYR A 318 11.16 -7.47 -26.70
CA TYR A 318 11.77 -8.20 -25.60
C TYR A 318 11.90 -9.70 -25.91
N THR A 319 12.81 -10.37 -25.20
CA THR A 319 12.93 -11.84 -25.14
C THR A 319 12.81 -12.28 -23.69
N ILE A 320 12.26 -13.49 -23.45
CA ILE A 320 12.20 -14.13 -22.13
C ILE A 320 13.03 -15.40 -22.20
N GLU A 321 14.02 -15.51 -21.36
CA GLU A 321 14.84 -16.71 -21.16
C GLU A 321 14.46 -17.38 -19.84
N ASN A 322 14.36 -18.70 -19.85
CA ASN A 322 14.09 -19.50 -18.66
C ASN A 322 15.41 -20.04 -18.12
N GLU A 323 15.88 -19.48 -17.03
CA GLU A 323 17.05 -19.94 -16.30
C GLU A 323 16.61 -20.83 -15.12
N LYS A 324 17.58 -21.46 -14.42
CA LYS A 324 17.34 -22.52 -13.45
C LYS A 324 16.27 -22.20 -12.40
N ASN A 325 16.21 -20.96 -11.91
CA ASN A 325 15.24 -20.52 -10.89
C ASN A 325 14.65 -19.13 -11.21
N SER A 326 14.69 -18.72 -12.47
CA SER A 326 14.23 -17.37 -12.83
C SER A 326 13.80 -17.28 -14.29
N PHE A 327 12.96 -16.30 -14.59
CA PHE A 327 12.78 -15.78 -15.93
C PHE A 327 13.63 -14.52 -16.09
N VAL A 328 14.45 -14.47 -17.13
CA VAL A 328 15.28 -13.31 -17.47
C VAL A 328 14.68 -12.63 -18.69
N ILE A 329 14.34 -11.37 -18.56
CA ILE A 329 13.69 -10.56 -19.60
C ILE A 329 14.73 -9.57 -20.15
N HIS A 330 15.07 -9.73 -21.41
CA HIS A 330 15.92 -8.81 -22.13
C HIS A 330 15.07 -7.93 -23.06
N THR A 331 15.29 -6.63 -23.06
CA THR A 331 14.60 -5.70 -23.93
C THR A 331 15.49 -5.29 -25.10
N SER A 332 14.91 -5.14 -26.28
CA SER A 332 15.61 -4.66 -27.48
C SER A 332 15.52 -3.13 -27.68
N VAL A 333 14.95 -2.41 -26.71
CA VAL A 333 14.83 -0.95 -26.75
C VAL A 333 16.21 -0.34 -26.52
N ARG A 334 16.82 0.18 -27.61
CA ARG A 334 18.13 0.82 -27.58
C ARG A 334 17.95 2.35 -27.54
N ASN A 335 18.84 3.01 -26.79
CA ASN A 335 19.02 4.48 -26.73
C ASN A 335 18.15 5.28 -25.75
N THR A 336 17.19 4.70 -25.03
CA THR A 336 16.50 5.40 -23.95
C THR A 336 16.43 4.48 -22.74
N LYS A 337 16.76 5.00 -21.56
CA LYS A 337 16.59 4.28 -20.31
C LYS A 337 15.10 4.20 -19.96
N THR A 338 14.42 3.20 -20.52
CA THR A 338 12.98 3.00 -20.37
C THR A 338 12.73 2.01 -19.24
N CYS A 339 11.75 2.31 -18.40
CA CYS A 339 11.32 1.41 -17.35
C CYS A 339 10.67 0.15 -17.91
N VAL A 340 11.00 -0.98 -17.30
CA VAL A 340 10.45 -2.30 -17.60
C VAL A 340 9.90 -2.88 -16.31
N ASP A 341 8.60 -3.15 -16.27
CA ASP A 341 7.94 -3.82 -15.14
C ASP A 341 7.43 -5.18 -15.61
N ALA A 342 7.69 -6.23 -14.84
CA ALA A 342 7.32 -7.59 -15.17
C ALA A 342 6.59 -8.25 -14.00
N VAL A 343 5.41 -8.80 -14.28
CA VAL A 343 4.55 -9.44 -13.30
C VAL A 343 4.31 -10.87 -13.72
N LEU A 344 4.67 -11.83 -12.85
CA LEU A 344 4.39 -13.25 -13.02
C LEU A 344 3.11 -13.60 -12.26
N SER A 345 2.15 -14.20 -12.94
CA SER A 345 0.93 -14.73 -12.35
C SER A 345 0.73 -16.20 -12.72
N ASP A 346 -0.04 -16.92 -11.94
CA ASP A 346 -0.53 -18.22 -12.35
C ASP A 346 -1.57 -18.09 -13.47
N ILE A 347 -2.01 -19.23 -14.02
CA ILE A 347 -2.99 -19.25 -15.13
C ILE A 347 -4.39 -18.75 -14.71
N SER A 348 -4.65 -18.57 -13.42
CA SER A 348 -5.88 -18.01 -12.88
C SER A 348 -5.80 -16.50 -12.60
N GLY A 349 -4.63 -15.86 -12.90
CA GLY A 349 -4.43 -14.43 -12.76
C GLY A 349 -3.88 -13.98 -11.39
N VAL A 350 -3.66 -14.92 -10.45
CA VAL A 350 -3.06 -14.58 -9.14
C VAL A 350 -1.61 -14.20 -9.33
N VAL A 351 -1.25 -12.98 -8.92
CA VAL A 351 0.12 -12.46 -9.00
C VAL A 351 0.99 -13.18 -7.97
N LEU A 352 2.07 -13.78 -8.46
CA LEU A 352 3.01 -14.55 -7.65
C LEU A 352 4.33 -13.83 -7.43
N ARG A 353 4.84 -13.13 -8.45
CA ARG A 353 6.12 -12.40 -8.39
C ARG A 353 6.05 -11.14 -9.23
N ARG A 354 6.87 -10.18 -8.85
CA ARG A 354 7.08 -8.95 -9.63
C ARG A 354 8.56 -8.64 -9.69
N ALA A 355 9.03 -8.14 -10.82
CA ALA A 355 10.36 -7.60 -10.98
C ALA A 355 10.31 -6.41 -11.92
N SER A 356 11.15 -5.40 -11.68
CA SER A 356 11.22 -4.24 -12.55
C SER A 356 12.67 -3.76 -12.67
N GLY A 357 12.94 -2.99 -13.70
CA GLY A 357 14.27 -2.47 -13.99
C GLY A 357 14.22 -1.47 -15.14
N TYR A 358 15.33 -1.36 -15.84
CA TYR A 358 15.44 -0.49 -17.00
C TYR A 358 15.85 -1.29 -18.23
N SER A 359 15.52 -0.76 -19.41
CA SER A 359 15.79 -1.40 -20.70
C SER A 359 17.28 -1.59 -21.03
N ASP A 360 18.19 -1.00 -20.26
CA ASP A 360 19.64 -1.14 -20.39
C ASP A 360 20.22 -2.37 -19.65
N SER A 361 19.41 -3.06 -18.86
CA SER A 361 19.77 -4.26 -18.09
C SER A 361 18.66 -5.30 -18.10
N PRO A 362 18.98 -6.60 -17.95
CA PRO A 362 17.96 -7.64 -17.85
C PRO A 362 17.09 -7.47 -16.59
N VAL A 363 15.78 -7.71 -16.73
CA VAL A 363 14.85 -7.80 -15.59
C VAL A 363 14.68 -9.27 -15.23
N ILE A 364 14.94 -9.62 -13.97
CA ILE A 364 14.98 -11.01 -13.50
C ILE A 364 13.82 -11.23 -12.52
N ILE A 365 12.93 -12.17 -12.86
CA ILE A 365 11.88 -12.64 -11.96
C ILE A 365 12.38 -13.92 -11.26
N ASP A 366 12.56 -13.84 -9.94
CA ASP A 366 12.91 -15.01 -9.13
C ASP A 366 11.71 -15.97 -9.03
N CYS A 367 11.92 -17.21 -9.44
CA CYS A 367 10.92 -18.28 -9.42
C CYS A 367 11.20 -19.31 -8.31
N THR A 368 12.12 -19.03 -7.39
CA THR A 368 12.45 -19.93 -6.29
C THR A 368 11.19 -20.27 -5.48
N GLY A 369 10.96 -21.59 -5.28
CA GLY A 369 9.79 -22.09 -4.55
C GLY A 369 8.52 -22.22 -5.38
N LEU A 370 8.52 -21.83 -6.65
CA LEU A 370 7.40 -22.10 -7.55
C LEU A 370 7.47 -23.55 -8.04
N ILE A 371 6.30 -24.14 -8.30
CA ILE A 371 6.20 -25.48 -8.89
C ILE A 371 6.36 -25.41 -10.41
N SER A 372 6.82 -26.48 -11.05
CA SER A 372 6.85 -26.58 -12.51
C SER A 372 5.42 -26.47 -13.05
N GLY A 373 5.22 -25.63 -14.08
CA GLY A 373 3.89 -25.42 -14.64
C GLY A 373 3.81 -24.23 -15.59
N GLU A 374 2.58 -23.95 -16.00
CA GLU A 374 2.23 -22.82 -16.87
C GLU A 374 1.95 -21.57 -16.05
N TYR A 375 2.51 -20.44 -16.49
CA TYR A 375 2.38 -19.12 -15.87
C TYR A 375 2.14 -18.07 -16.95
N ALA A 376 1.65 -16.90 -16.56
CA ALA A 376 1.57 -15.72 -17.42
C ALA A 376 2.56 -14.65 -16.94
N ILE A 377 3.34 -14.09 -17.86
CA ILE A 377 4.17 -12.90 -17.62
C ILE A 377 3.55 -11.72 -18.35
N ARG A 378 3.21 -10.67 -17.58
CA ARG A 378 2.84 -9.37 -18.12
C ARG A 378 4.07 -8.46 -18.03
N ILE A 379 4.48 -7.87 -19.13
CA ILE A 379 5.64 -6.99 -19.25
C ILE A 379 5.16 -5.62 -19.68
N THR A 380 5.49 -4.59 -18.92
CA THR A 380 5.23 -3.19 -19.25
C THR A 380 6.54 -2.51 -19.62
N ILE A 381 6.67 -1.97 -20.83
CA ILE A 381 7.84 -1.24 -21.30
C ILE A 381 7.38 0.19 -21.65
N GLY A 382 7.71 1.15 -20.78
CA GLY A 382 7.17 2.50 -20.87
C GLY A 382 5.64 2.49 -20.71
N GLU A 383 4.92 2.86 -21.78
CA GLU A 383 3.44 2.86 -21.79
C GLU A 383 2.82 1.61 -22.44
N LYS A 384 3.63 0.71 -22.97
CA LYS A 384 3.16 -0.48 -23.69
C LYS A 384 3.15 -1.70 -22.80
N ILE A 385 2.04 -2.43 -22.85
CA ILE A 385 1.83 -3.66 -22.10
C ILE A 385 1.84 -4.85 -23.04
N TYR A 386 2.58 -5.88 -22.66
CA TYR A 386 2.69 -7.16 -23.36
C TYR A 386 2.36 -8.27 -22.38
N GLU A 387 1.72 -9.34 -22.85
CA GLU A 387 1.42 -10.51 -22.05
C GLU A 387 1.87 -11.77 -22.78
N ARG A 388 2.48 -12.70 -22.07
CA ARG A 388 2.97 -13.94 -22.66
C ARG A 388 2.82 -15.10 -21.69
N LYS A 389 2.30 -16.21 -22.19
CA LYS A 389 2.29 -17.48 -21.49
C LYS A 389 3.69 -18.11 -21.50
N VAL A 390 4.16 -18.56 -20.34
CA VAL A 390 5.49 -19.17 -20.16
C VAL A 390 5.36 -20.49 -19.41
N HIS A 391 6.30 -21.37 -19.64
CA HIS A 391 6.40 -22.63 -18.91
C HIS A 391 7.64 -22.61 -18.02
N TYR A 392 7.45 -22.76 -16.70
CA TYR A 392 8.54 -22.86 -15.73
C TYR A 392 8.83 -24.32 -15.40
N ASN A 393 10.10 -24.71 -15.47
CA ASN A 393 10.61 -26.02 -15.10
C ASN A 393 11.53 -25.89 -13.89
N ASN A 394 11.08 -26.34 -12.74
CA ASN A 394 11.93 -26.47 -11.55
C ASN A 394 12.81 -27.74 -11.69
N LYS A 395 14.01 -27.62 -12.26
CA LYS A 395 14.98 -28.72 -12.40
C LYS A 395 16.04 -28.67 -11.32
#